data_c142670981e90c4d42f2d8dd60bbb967
#
_entry.id   c142670981e90c4d42f2d8dd60bbb967
#
_cell.length_a   1.000
_cell.length_b   1.000
_cell.length_c   1.000
_cell.angle_alpha   90.00
_cell.angle_beta   90.00
_cell.angle_gamma   90.00
#
_symmetry.space_group_name_H-M   'P 1'
#
loop_
_entity.id
_entity.type
_entity.pdbx_description
1 polymer ?
#
loop_
_entity_poly.entity_id
_entity_poly.type
_entity_poly.pdbx_seq_one_letter_code
_entity_poly.pdbx_strand_id
1 'polypeptide(L)'
;NAAVRQDPVGFMEECDQGYQDKIARAAEKICENMSKSPVVLLSGPSGSGKTTTAEKLSQELERRGVRTHAVSMDDYFLRPDSEGAPRTPGGAIDYESPEMMDLKLLDEHFAKLTRGEWILVPKFEFARQMRNDSRGRPLKLGADEVAIFEGIHALNTQLTSRHPDATRLYVSARSDVKGEDGRVMFKRTWLRLTRRAVRDYNFRGTDVGGTLDMWANVRRGEKLYISPFKDNALIQFDSSLPYEVSVVKAFAQPHFDEMHLSPDMERYEEIAHLAEAYPKFETLDEKYVAPDSLIREFIGGGIYDD
;
A
#
# COMPACT_ATOMS: atom_id res chain seq x y z
N ASN A 1 -22.02 -6.73 10.24
CA ASN A 1 -23.30 -6.07 10.54
C ASN A 1 -23.75 -6.26 12.00
N ALA A 2 -23.80 -7.49 12.55
CA ALA A 2 -24.28 -7.72 13.92
C ALA A 2 -23.45 -6.96 14.96
N ALA A 3 -22.13 -7.08 14.93
CA ALA A 3 -21.22 -6.35 15.83
C ALA A 3 -21.37 -4.83 15.69
N VAL A 4 -21.48 -4.32 14.45
CA VAL A 4 -21.70 -2.89 14.17
C VAL A 4 -23.01 -2.37 14.82
N ARG A 5 -24.06 -3.17 14.83
CA ARG A 5 -25.34 -2.77 15.46
C ARG A 5 -25.28 -2.84 16.98
N GLN A 6 -24.56 -3.80 17.53
CA GLN A 6 -24.54 -4.10 18.96
C GLN A 6 -23.61 -3.18 19.73
N ASP A 7 -22.36 -3.08 19.27
CA ASP A 7 -21.30 -2.28 19.88
C ASP A 7 -20.29 -1.84 18.80
N PRO A 8 -20.58 -0.76 18.08
CA PRO A 8 -19.70 -0.29 17.01
C PRO A 8 -18.32 0.09 17.49
N VAL A 9 -18.22 0.73 18.67
CA VAL A 9 -16.94 1.24 19.20
C VAL A 9 -16.07 0.08 19.65
N GLY A 10 -16.59 -0.80 20.49
CA GLY A 10 -15.82 -1.96 20.98
C GLY A 10 -15.41 -2.89 19.84
N PHE A 11 -16.26 -3.06 18.81
CA PHE A 11 -15.87 -3.83 17.61
C PHE A 11 -14.73 -3.22 16.84
N MET A 12 -14.70 -1.89 16.68
CA MET A 12 -13.61 -1.19 16.01
C MET A 12 -12.31 -1.28 16.81
N GLU A 13 -12.38 -1.05 18.13
CA GLU A 13 -11.22 -1.15 19.04
C GLU A 13 -10.60 -2.56 19.01
N GLU A 14 -11.42 -3.62 19.02
CA GLU A 14 -10.94 -5.00 18.88
C GLU A 14 -10.23 -5.24 17.54
N CYS A 15 -10.77 -4.73 16.45
CA CYS A 15 -10.17 -4.85 15.12
C CYS A 15 -8.86 -4.09 15.02
N ASP A 16 -8.80 -2.87 15.54
CA ASP A 16 -7.59 -2.03 15.54
C ASP A 16 -6.51 -2.64 16.44
N GLN A 17 -6.88 -3.22 17.59
CA GLN A 17 -5.95 -3.96 18.42
C GLN A 17 -5.40 -5.19 17.69
N GLY A 18 -6.24 -5.94 16.99
CA GLY A 18 -5.80 -7.07 16.17
C GLY A 18 -4.84 -6.65 15.04
N TYR A 19 -5.01 -5.44 14.50
CA TYR A 19 -4.07 -4.87 13.54
C TYR A 19 -2.74 -4.52 14.22
N GLN A 20 -2.79 -3.85 15.38
CA GLN A 20 -1.60 -3.50 16.17
C GLN A 20 -0.80 -4.74 16.59
N ASP A 21 -1.45 -5.84 16.95
CA ASP A 21 -0.79 -7.10 17.26
C ASP A 21 -0.02 -7.68 16.06
N LYS A 22 -0.53 -7.49 14.84
CA LYS A 22 0.20 -7.88 13.63
C LYS A 22 1.43 -6.99 13.41
N ILE A 23 1.33 -5.68 13.67
CA ILE A 23 2.44 -4.74 13.63
C ILE A 23 3.52 -5.16 14.64
N ALA A 24 3.14 -5.44 15.88
CA ALA A 24 4.08 -5.85 16.93
C ALA A 24 4.87 -7.13 16.56
N ARG A 25 4.17 -8.14 15.99
CA ARG A 25 4.82 -9.37 15.49
C ARG A 25 5.75 -9.12 14.30
N ALA A 26 5.39 -8.21 13.42
CA ALA A 26 6.26 -7.84 12.28
C ALA A 26 7.51 -7.10 12.75
N ALA A 27 7.36 -6.16 13.69
CA ALA A 27 8.47 -5.42 14.28
C ALA A 27 9.43 -6.35 15.04
N GLU A 28 8.92 -7.35 15.77
CA GLU A 28 9.75 -8.37 16.44
C GLU A 28 10.67 -9.09 15.44
N LYS A 29 10.13 -9.56 14.33
CA LYS A 29 10.92 -10.22 13.28
C LYS A 29 11.96 -9.29 12.63
N ILE A 30 11.66 -8.00 12.52
CA ILE A 30 12.63 -7.01 12.04
C ILE A 30 13.77 -6.87 13.04
N CYS A 31 13.47 -6.73 14.34
CA CYS A 31 14.48 -6.65 15.40
C CYS A 31 15.39 -7.90 15.43
N GLU A 32 14.82 -9.11 15.30
CA GLU A 32 15.57 -10.36 15.26
C GLU A 32 16.52 -10.44 14.05
N ASN A 33 16.17 -9.79 12.93
CA ASN A 33 16.95 -9.87 11.71
C ASN A 33 17.92 -8.68 11.49
N MET A 34 17.76 -7.56 12.20
CA MET A 34 18.51 -6.33 11.95
C MET A 34 20.03 -6.49 12.05
N SER A 35 20.51 -7.44 12.86
CA SER A 35 21.95 -7.76 12.95
C SER A 35 22.51 -8.38 11.68
N LYS A 36 21.67 -8.98 10.81
CA LYS A 36 22.08 -9.53 9.51
C LYS A 36 21.91 -8.49 8.41
N SER A 37 20.80 -7.75 8.45
CA SER A 37 20.55 -6.68 7.50
C SER A 37 19.68 -5.59 8.12
N PRO A 38 20.12 -4.31 8.08
CA PRO A 38 19.31 -3.18 8.52
C PRO A 38 18.31 -2.72 7.46
N VAL A 39 18.21 -3.43 6.33
CA VAL A 39 17.29 -3.09 5.23
C VAL A 39 16.00 -3.90 5.36
N VAL A 40 14.88 -3.20 5.35
CA VAL A 40 13.52 -3.76 5.34
C VAL A 40 12.86 -3.40 4.02
N LEU A 41 12.36 -4.40 3.31
CA LEU A 41 11.68 -4.27 2.01
C LEU A 41 10.18 -4.51 2.21
N LEU A 42 9.37 -3.47 2.03
CA LEU A 42 7.93 -3.52 2.22
C LEU A 42 7.22 -3.35 0.89
N SER A 43 6.63 -4.41 0.38
CA SER A 43 5.86 -4.42 -0.88
C SER A 43 4.39 -4.66 -0.65
N GLY A 44 3.62 -4.33 -1.65
CA GLY A 44 2.18 -4.61 -1.71
C GLY A 44 1.53 -3.83 -2.85
N PRO A 45 0.40 -4.30 -3.35
CA PRO A 45 -0.27 -3.66 -4.48
C PRO A 45 -0.87 -2.30 -4.10
N SER A 46 -1.32 -1.54 -5.08
CA SER A 46 -1.99 -0.24 -4.85
C SER A 46 -3.23 -0.40 -3.96
N GLY A 47 -3.44 0.53 -3.02
CA GLY A 47 -4.55 0.50 -2.06
C GLY A 47 -4.40 -0.59 -0.99
N SER A 48 -3.21 -1.14 -0.79
CA SER A 48 -2.98 -2.15 0.26
C SER A 48 -2.71 -1.58 1.65
N GLY A 49 -2.46 -0.26 1.77
CA GLY A 49 -2.11 0.38 3.04
C GLY A 49 -0.64 0.23 3.42
N LYS A 50 0.25 0.19 2.43
CA LYS A 50 1.71 0.10 2.66
C LYS A 50 2.23 1.25 3.49
N THR A 51 1.86 2.47 3.15
CA THR A 51 2.36 3.69 3.78
C THR A 51 2.00 3.70 5.26
N THR A 52 0.73 3.58 5.60
CA THR A 52 0.29 3.50 7.01
C THR A 52 0.91 2.31 7.76
N THR A 53 1.06 1.15 7.09
CA THR A 53 1.72 -0.01 7.72
C THR A 53 3.19 0.29 8.00
N ALA A 54 3.91 0.98 7.11
CA ALA A 54 5.31 1.38 7.32
C ALA A 54 5.43 2.36 8.49
N GLU A 55 4.54 3.35 8.60
CA GLU A 55 4.51 4.32 9.71
C GLU A 55 4.23 3.63 11.05
N LYS A 56 3.23 2.76 11.12
CA LYS A 56 2.95 1.98 12.34
C LYS A 56 4.09 1.06 12.72
N LEU A 57 4.77 0.43 11.75
CA LEU A 57 5.98 -0.35 11.99
C LEU A 57 7.10 0.52 12.55
N SER A 58 7.30 1.72 11.98
CA SER A 58 8.29 2.68 12.46
C SER A 58 8.04 3.04 13.91
N GLN A 59 6.82 3.40 14.28
CA GLN A 59 6.45 3.73 15.66
C GLN A 59 6.68 2.55 16.62
N GLU A 60 6.32 1.33 16.21
CA GLU A 60 6.52 0.16 17.05
C GLU A 60 8.00 -0.21 17.21
N LEU A 61 8.82 -0.04 16.16
CA LEU A 61 10.26 -0.22 16.23
C LEU A 61 10.92 0.84 17.13
N GLU A 62 10.47 2.08 17.07
CA GLU A 62 10.95 3.16 17.95
C GLU A 62 10.63 2.88 19.42
N ARG A 63 9.45 2.34 19.74
CA ARG A 63 9.11 1.87 21.12
C ARG A 63 10.05 0.77 21.61
N ARG A 64 10.64 0.01 20.69
CA ARG A 64 11.63 -1.04 20.98
C ARG A 64 13.08 -0.53 20.96
N GLY A 65 13.29 0.79 20.79
CA GLY A 65 14.60 1.41 20.76
C GLY A 65 15.31 1.34 19.40
N VAL A 66 14.61 0.92 18.34
CA VAL A 66 15.15 0.87 16.98
C VAL A 66 14.67 2.09 16.20
N ARG A 67 15.61 2.97 15.80
CA ARG A 67 15.30 4.13 14.97
C ARG A 67 15.03 3.70 13.52
N THR A 68 14.03 4.31 12.90
CA THR A 68 13.63 3.97 11.55
C THR A 68 13.83 5.12 10.57
N HIS A 69 14.10 4.76 9.32
CA HIS A 69 14.18 5.69 8.19
C HIS A 69 13.28 5.17 7.07
N ALA A 70 12.12 5.79 6.89
CA ALA A 70 11.23 5.49 5.78
C ALA A 70 11.81 6.05 4.47
N VAL A 71 11.83 5.22 3.44
CA VAL A 71 12.30 5.56 2.09
C VAL A 71 11.27 5.05 1.08
N SER A 72 10.62 5.98 0.39
CA SER A 72 9.75 5.61 -0.73
C SER A 72 10.59 5.18 -1.93
N MET A 73 10.31 3.99 -2.46
CA MET A 73 10.95 3.55 -3.70
C MET A 73 10.46 4.35 -4.91
N ASP A 74 9.33 5.04 -4.80
CA ASP A 74 8.85 5.92 -5.87
C ASP A 74 9.81 7.11 -6.12
N ASP A 75 10.66 7.46 -5.14
CA ASP A 75 11.73 8.44 -5.32
C ASP A 75 12.85 7.97 -6.28
N TYR A 76 12.87 6.67 -6.63
CA TYR A 76 13.83 6.06 -7.55
C TYR A 76 13.30 5.92 -8.99
N PHE A 77 12.15 6.50 -9.33
CA PHE A 77 11.64 6.48 -10.70
C PHE A 77 12.62 7.11 -11.68
N LEU A 78 12.70 6.51 -12.86
CA LEU A 78 13.36 7.07 -14.04
C LEU A 78 12.43 8.08 -14.72
N ARG A 79 13.00 8.94 -15.54
CA ARG A 79 12.21 9.91 -16.32
C ARG A 79 11.37 9.19 -17.38
N PRO A 80 10.10 9.56 -17.56
CA PRO A 80 9.23 8.94 -18.57
C PRO A 80 9.69 9.14 -20.01
N ASP A 81 10.45 10.21 -20.25
CA ASP A 81 11.04 10.54 -21.56
C ASP A 81 12.41 9.90 -21.81
N SER A 82 12.90 9.07 -20.88
CA SER A 82 14.16 8.34 -21.06
C SER A 82 14.05 7.33 -22.21
N GLU A 83 15.16 7.17 -22.96
CA GLU A 83 15.25 6.14 -23.98
C GLU A 83 15.04 4.76 -23.38
N GLY A 84 14.11 3.98 -23.95
CA GLY A 84 13.77 2.64 -23.44
C GLY A 84 12.72 2.63 -22.32
N ALA A 85 12.08 3.76 -21.97
CA ALA A 85 10.99 3.76 -20.99
C ALA A 85 9.90 2.74 -21.37
N PRO A 86 9.51 1.83 -20.45
CA PRO A 86 8.55 0.78 -20.73
C PRO A 86 7.18 1.34 -21.09
N ARG A 87 6.50 0.64 -22.00
CA ARG A 87 5.16 1.06 -22.47
C ARG A 87 4.15 -0.04 -22.29
N THR A 88 2.92 0.37 -22.02
CA THR A 88 1.77 -0.53 -22.01
C THR A 88 1.48 -1.04 -23.43
N PRO A 89 0.68 -2.11 -23.61
CA PRO A 89 0.24 -2.56 -24.93
C PRO A 89 -0.46 -1.46 -25.74
N GLY A 90 -1.08 -0.48 -25.09
CA GLY A 90 -1.70 0.70 -25.72
C GLY A 90 -0.73 1.85 -26.06
N GLY A 91 0.59 1.66 -25.82
CA GLY A 91 1.63 2.65 -26.16
C GLY A 91 1.88 3.75 -25.11
N ALA A 92 1.07 3.84 -24.03
CA ALA A 92 1.31 4.76 -22.91
C ALA A 92 2.52 4.30 -22.06
N ILE A 93 3.13 5.22 -21.29
CA ILE A 93 4.19 4.87 -20.34
C ILE A 93 3.64 3.88 -19.31
N ASP A 94 4.38 2.79 -19.07
CA ASP A 94 4.01 1.75 -18.11
C ASP A 94 4.63 2.00 -16.72
N TYR A 95 4.01 2.87 -15.94
CA TYR A 95 4.44 3.17 -14.56
C TYR A 95 4.33 1.99 -13.60
N GLU A 96 3.62 0.92 -14.00
CA GLU A 96 3.55 -0.30 -13.20
C GLU A 96 4.77 -1.23 -13.44
N SER A 97 5.58 -0.94 -14.45
CA SER A 97 6.76 -1.74 -14.77
C SER A 97 7.94 -1.46 -13.81
N PRO A 98 8.64 -2.49 -13.29
CA PRO A 98 9.86 -2.29 -12.53
C PRO A 98 10.99 -1.61 -13.34
N GLU A 99 10.92 -1.65 -14.66
CA GLU A 99 11.90 -0.97 -15.54
C GLU A 99 11.78 0.56 -15.49
N MET A 100 10.69 1.09 -14.92
CA MET A 100 10.58 2.52 -14.61
C MET A 100 11.40 2.94 -13.40
N MET A 101 12.02 2.00 -12.67
CA MET A 101 12.79 2.30 -11.47
C MET A 101 14.29 2.12 -11.72
N ASP A 102 15.09 2.94 -11.06
CA ASP A 102 16.54 2.78 -11.01
C ASP A 102 16.92 1.63 -10.06
N LEU A 103 16.66 0.39 -10.51
CA LEU A 103 16.96 -0.81 -9.74
C LEU A 103 18.46 -0.95 -9.42
N LYS A 104 19.33 -0.39 -10.27
CA LYS A 104 20.77 -0.40 -10.04
C LYS A 104 21.16 0.49 -8.87
N LEU A 105 20.59 1.68 -8.79
CA LEU A 105 20.80 2.59 -7.67
C LEU A 105 20.23 2.02 -6.37
N LEU A 106 19.06 1.39 -6.42
CA LEU A 106 18.48 0.69 -5.25
C LEU A 106 19.40 -0.42 -4.75
N ASP A 107 19.90 -1.27 -5.64
CA ASP A 107 20.84 -2.35 -5.33
C ASP A 107 22.11 -1.81 -4.66
N GLU A 108 22.69 -0.74 -5.23
CA GLU A 108 23.86 -0.05 -4.66
C GLU A 108 23.55 0.51 -3.27
N HIS A 109 22.42 1.15 -3.08
CA HIS A 109 22.02 1.75 -1.80
C HIS A 109 21.79 0.68 -0.72
N PHE A 110 21.16 -0.43 -1.04
CA PHE A 110 20.98 -1.54 -0.08
C PHE A 110 22.34 -2.10 0.35
N ALA A 111 23.24 -2.34 -0.60
CA ALA A 111 24.59 -2.83 -0.30
C ALA A 111 25.38 -1.83 0.57
N LYS A 112 25.32 -0.54 0.27
CA LYS A 112 26.00 0.51 1.06
C LYS A 112 25.42 0.61 2.48
N LEU A 113 24.11 0.63 2.64
CA LEU A 113 23.48 0.69 3.97
C LEU A 113 23.83 -0.52 4.82
N THR A 114 23.86 -1.72 4.24
CA THR A 114 24.27 -2.95 4.94
C THR A 114 25.73 -2.88 5.42
N ARG A 115 26.62 -2.14 4.72
CA ARG A 115 27.99 -1.90 5.14
C ARG A 115 28.16 -0.68 6.05
N GLY A 116 27.06 0.01 6.41
CA GLY A 116 27.11 1.24 7.21
C GLY A 116 27.72 2.43 6.47
N GLU A 117 27.60 2.47 5.15
CA GLU A 117 28.09 3.56 4.29
C GLU A 117 27.00 4.60 4.05
N TRP A 118 27.41 5.83 3.65
CA TRP A 118 26.49 6.89 3.26
C TRP A 118 25.87 6.62 1.89
N ILE A 119 24.57 6.92 1.78
CA ILE A 119 23.86 7.03 0.51
C ILE A 119 23.22 8.41 0.38
N LEU A 120 22.85 8.79 -0.84
CA LEU A 120 22.01 9.95 -1.11
C LEU A 120 20.67 9.45 -1.67
N VAL A 121 19.65 9.37 -0.81
CA VAL A 121 18.29 8.98 -1.24
C VAL A 121 17.80 10.03 -2.24
N PRO A 122 17.44 9.67 -3.47
CA PRO A 122 16.97 10.63 -4.46
C PRO A 122 15.61 11.22 -4.07
N LYS A 123 15.17 12.24 -4.79
CA LYS A 123 13.79 12.75 -4.70
C LYS A 123 13.17 12.82 -6.09
N PHE A 124 12.04 12.14 -6.28
CA PHE A 124 11.25 12.26 -7.50
C PHE A 124 10.15 13.29 -7.33
N GLU A 125 10.06 14.24 -8.23
CA GLU A 125 9.02 15.28 -8.26
C GLU A 125 7.93 14.89 -9.25
N PHE A 126 6.83 14.29 -8.77
CA PHE A 126 5.74 13.80 -9.62
C PHE A 126 5.10 14.88 -10.49
N ALA A 127 4.95 16.09 -9.97
CA ALA A 127 4.41 17.21 -10.74
C ALA A 127 5.29 17.58 -11.96
N ARG A 128 6.59 17.30 -11.89
CA ARG A 128 7.58 17.55 -12.97
C ARG A 128 7.97 16.27 -13.69
N GLN A 129 7.54 15.13 -13.21
CA GLN A 129 7.89 13.78 -13.69
C GLN A 129 9.41 13.60 -13.87
N MET A 130 10.19 14.07 -12.89
CA MET A 130 11.65 13.97 -12.94
C MET A 130 12.28 13.85 -11.55
N ARG A 131 13.42 13.17 -11.51
CA ARG A 131 14.27 13.11 -10.32
C ARG A 131 14.98 14.45 -10.11
N ASN A 132 15.01 14.93 -8.86
CA ASN A 132 15.70 16.12 -8.45
C ASN A 132 16.82 15.77 -7.48
N ASP A 133 18.02 15.59 -8.01
CA ASP A 133 19.19 15.17 -7.21
C ASP A 133 19.62 16.25 -6.21
N SER A 134 19.30 17.54 -6.44
CA SER A 134 19.59 18.62 -5.48
C SER A 134 18.74 18.57 -4.22
N ARG A 135 17.63 17.82 -4.22
CA ARG A 135 16.74 17.57 -3.08
C ARG A 135 16.97 16.20 -2.45
N GLY A 136 18.02 15.50 -2.86
CA GLY A 136 18.39 14.23 -2.27
C GLY A 136 18.69 14.34 -0.77
N ARG A 137 18.34 13.31 0.00
CA ARG A 137 18.53 13.24 1.45
C ARG A 137 19.69 12.30 1.78
N PRO A 138 20.75 12.75 2.47
CA PRO A 138 21.80 11.85 2.93
C PRO A 138 21.26 10.90 4.01
N LEU A 139 21.64 9.64 3.92
CA LEU A 139 21.27 8.60 4.88
C LEU A 139 22.45 7.68 5.14
N LYS A 140 22.68 7.37 6.42
CA LYS A 140 23.57 6.34 6.91
C LYS A 140 22.92 5.71 8.13
N LEU A 141 23.04 4.41 8.29
CA LEU A 141 22.45 3.71 9.42
C LEU A 141 23.47 3.46 10.52
N GLY A 142 23.05 3.70 11.76
CA GLY A 142 23.75 3.29 12.97
C GLY A 142 23.42 1.83 13.35
N ALA A 143 23.98 1.37 14.48
CA ALA A 143 23.81 -0.01 14.94
C ALA A 143 22.33 -0.35 15.28
N ASP A 144 21.59 0.63 15.82
CA ASP A 144 20.20 0.47 16.25
C ASP A 144 19.23 1.17 15.29
N GLU A 145 19.57 1.20 13.98
CA GLU A 145 18.80 1.87 12.96
C GLU A 145 18.47 0.92 11.80
N VAL A 146 17.27 1.05 11.24
CA VAL A 146 16.85 0.32 10.04
C VAL A 146 16.27 1.28 8.99
N ALA A 147 16.43 0.94 7.71
CA ALA A 147 15.76 1.62 6.62
C ALA A 147 14.62 0.77 6.07
N ILE A 148 13.40 1.31 6.05
CA ILE A 148 12.22 0.67 5.48
C ILE A 148 12.01 1.24 4.08
N PHE A 149 12.34 0.45 3.06
CA PHE A 149 12.07 0.77 1.66
C PHE A 149 10.69 0.25 1.29
N GLU A 150 9.75 1.18 1.08
CA GLU A 150 8.41 0.82 0.68
C GLU A 150 8.17 1.12 -0.81
N GLY A 151 7.56 0.15 -1.50
CA GLY A 151 7.21 0.29 -2.91
C GLY A 151 6.63 -0.98 -3.51
N ILE A 152 5.90 -0.83 -4.61
CA ILE A 152 5.23 -1.97 -5.26
C ILE A 152 6.21 -3.05 -5.74
N HIS A 153 7.46 -2.68 -6.03
CA HIS A 153 8.51 -3.56 -6.55
C HIS A 153 9.53 -4.01 -5.50
N ALA A 154 9.35 -3.69 -4.21
CA ALA A 154 10.33 -4.01 -3.17
C ALA A 154 10.66 -5.51 -3.05
N LEU A 155 9.78 -6.40 -3.48
CA LEU A 155 10.00 -7.85 -3.49
C LEU A 155 10.42 -8.43 -4.84
N ASN A 156 10.69 -7.58 -5.84
CA ASN A 156 11.16 -8.04 -7.14
C ASN A 156 12.46 -8.86 -6.98
N THR A 157 12.54 -10.00 -7.67
CA THR A 157 13.68 -10.92 -7.57
C THR A 157 15.00 -10.25 -7.97
N GLN A 158 14.98 -9.26 -8.87
CA GLN A 158 16.18 -8.50 -9.26
C GLN A 158 16.86 -7.79 -8.07
N LEU A 159 16.07 -7.42 -7.05
CA LEU A 159 16.57 -6.85 -5.80
C LEU A 159 16.80 -7.91 -4.73
N THR A 160 15.78 -8.73 -4.45
CA THR A 160 15.79 -9.66 -3.31
C THR A 160 16.81 -10.78 -3.45
N SER A 161 17.15 -11.20 -4.67
CA SER A 161 18.19 -12.24 -4.89
C SER A 161 19.60 -11.76 -4.51
N ARG A 162 19.86 -10.46 -4.58
CA ARG A 162 21.16 -9.86 -4.22
C ARG A 162 21.24 -9.46 -2.75
N HIS A 163 20.07 -9.32 -2.09
CA HIS A 163 19.93 -8.94 -0.67
C HIS A 163 19.08 -9.98 0.07
N PRO A 164 19.54 -11.25 0.15
CA PRO A 164 18.76 -12.35 0.72
C PRO A 164 18.48 -12.16 2.22
N ASP A 165 19.34 -11.44 2.91
CA ASP A 165 19.24 -11.17 4.35
C ASP A 165 18.29 -10.01 4.69
N ALA A 166 17.84 -9.22 3.72
CA ALA A 166 16.89 -8.14 3.96
C ALA A 166 15.56 -8.71 4.50
N THR A 167 14.97 -8.02 5.49
CA THR A 167 13.64 -8.38 5.97
C THR A 167 12.59 -8.00 4.94
N ARG A 168 11.74 -8.94 4.54
CA ARG A 168 10.81 -8.79 3.41
C ARG A 168 9.38 -8.96 3.86
N LEU A 169 8.57 -7.89 3.67
CA LEU A 169 7.15 -7.86 4.01
C LEU A 169 6.30 -7.70 2.74
N TYR A 170 5.19 -8.42 2.71
CA TYR A 170 4.14 -8.21 1.70
C TYR A 170 2.85 -7.81 2.37
N VAL A 171 2.42 -6.57 2.14
CA VAL A 171 1.21 -5.97 2.71
C VAL A 171 0.09 -6.01 1.68
N SER A 172 -1.03 -6.62 2.01
CA SER A 172 -2.22 -6.60 1.13
C SER A 172 -3.50 -6.87 1.93
N ALA A 173 -4.63 -6.33 1.46
CA ALA A 173 -5.93 -6.78 1.90
C ALA A 173 -6.14 -8.21 1.39
N ARG A 174 -6.22 -9.19 2.28
CA ARG A 174 -6.25 -10.62 1.95
C ARG A 174 -7.59 -11.29 2.23
N SER A 175 -8.40 -10.68 3.06
CA SER A 175 -9.66 -11.24 3.51
C SER A 175 -10.82 -10.76 2.65
N ASP A 176 -11.58 -11.71 2.09
CA ASP A 176 -12.89 -11.42 1.53
C ASP A 176 -13.93 -11.38 2.67
N VAL A 177 -14.89 -10.47 2.59
CA VAL A 177 -16.01 -10.46 3.54
C VAL A 177 -17.06 -11.48 3.07
N LYS A 178 -17.41 -12.40 3.95
CA LYS A 178 -18.38 -13.47 3.69
C LYS A 178 -19.68 -13.26 4.46
N GLY A 179 -20.78 -13.67 3.87
CA GLY A 179 -22.06 -13.77 4.54
C GLY A 179 -22.14 -15.00 5.45
N GLU A 180 -23.25 -15.12 6.19
CA GLU A 180 -23.51 -16.27 7.07
C GLU A 180 -23.59 -17.60 6.30
N ASP A 181 -23.99 -17.54 5.03
CA ASP A 181 -24.02 -18.67 4.10
C ASP A 181 -22.63 -19.04 3.51
N GLY A 182 -21.58 -18.35 3.93
CA GLY A 182 -20.20 -18.53 3.46
C GLY A 182 -19.92 -17.93 2.07
N ARG A 183 -20.90 -17.36 1.40
CA ARG A 183 -20.69 -16.68 0.11
C ARG A 183 -19.94 -15.38 0.29
N VAL A 184 -19.10 -15.05 -0.71
CA VAL A 184 -18.36 -13.79 -0.72
C VAL A 184 -19.34 -12.65 -1.01
N MET A 185 -19.50 -11.77 -0.04
CA MET A 185 -20.32 -10.55 -0.14
C MET A 185 -19.50 -9.35 -0.63
N PHE A 186 -18.22 -9.30 -0.26
CA PHE A 186 -17.33 -8.23 -0.67
C PHE A 186 -15.91 -8.78 -0.89
N LYS A 187 -15.39 -8.64 -2.11
CA LYS A 187 -14.10 -9.19 -2.49
C LYS A 187 -12.97 -8.28 -1.98
N ARG A 188 -11.85 -8.85 -1.55
CA ARG A 188 -10.62 -8.12 -1.20
C ARG A 188 -10.11 -7.19 -2.32
N THR A 189 -10.34 -7.54 -3.58
CA THR A 189 -9.99 -6.68 -4.72
C THR A 189 -10.89 -5.45 -4.81
N TRP A 190 -12.16 -5.59 -4.46
CA TRP A 190 -13.11 -4.48 -4.37
C TRP A 190 -12.75 -3.54 -3.22
N LEU A 191 -12.29 -4.09 -2.09
CA LEU A 191 -11.83 -3.29 -0.96
C LEU A 191 -10.69 -2.36 -1.36
N ARG A 192 -9.70 -2.88 -2.07
CA ARG A 192 -8.58 -2.07 -2.56
C ARG A 192 -8.98 -1.06 -3.65
N LEU A 193 -9.90 -1.42 -4.53
CA LEU A 193 -10.48 -0.50 -5.50
C LEU A 193 -11.21 0.65 -4.78
N THR A 194 -12.05 0.33 -3.80
CA THR A 194 -12.77 1.32 -2.98
C THR A 194 -11.79 2.26 -2.27
N ARG A 195 -10.79 1.72 -1.57
CA ARG A 195 -9.72 2.50 -0.92
C ARG A 195 -9.07 3.48 -1.90
N ARG A 196 -8.67 2.97 -3.07
CA ARG A 196 -8.02 3.79 -4.09
C ARG A 196 -8.95 4.86 -4.64
N ALA A 197 -10.19 4.51 -4.96
CA ALA A 197 -11.17 5.46 -5.51
C ALA A 197 -11.44 6.61 -4.52
N VAL A 198 -11.66 6.29 -3.25
CA VAL A 198 -11.88 7.30 -2.19
C VAL A 198 -10.64 8.18 -2.01
N ARG A 199 -9.44 7.60 -1.92
CA ARG A 199 -8.20 8.37 -1.78
C ARG A 199 -7.93 9.27 -2.99
N ASP A 200 -8.03 8.73 -4.19
CA ASP A 200 -7.70 9.45 -5.41
C ASP A 200 -8.69 10.62 -5.63
N TYR A 201 -9.96 10.44 -5.23
CA TYR A 201 -10.96 11.50 -5.21
C TYR A 201 -10.62 12.58 -4.18
N ASN A 202 -10.34 12.19 -2.93
CA ASN A 202 -10.12 13.14 -1.84
C ASN A 202 -8.79 13.92 -1.97
N PHE A 203 -7.72 13.29 -2.45
CA PHE A 203 -6.37 13.82 -2.30
C PHE A 203 -5.58 13.95 -3.60
N ARG A 204 -6.04 13.34 -4.71
CA ARG A 204 -5.28 13.30 -5.96
C ARG A 204 -5.97 13.96 -7.14
N GLY A 205 -7.15 14.53 -6.91
CA GLY A 205 -7.92 15.23 -7.94
C GLY A 205 -8.41 14.33 -9.09
N THR A 206 -8.47 13.01 -8.85
CA THR A 206 -8.97 12.03 -9.83
C THR A 206 -10.33 11.54 -9.38
N ASP A 207 -11.35 11.70 -10.20
CA ASP A 207 -12.68 11.19 -9.89
C ASP A 207 -12.74 9.65 -9.93
N VAL A 208 -13.85 9.09 -9.48
CA VAL A 208 -14.01 7.63 -9.40
C VAL A 208 -13.96 7.00 -10.80
N GLY A 209 -14.53 7.65 -11.82
CA GLY A 209 -14.46 7.20 -13.21
C GLY A 209 -13.02 7.08 -13.71
N GLY A 210 -12.22 8.12 -13.54
CA GLY A 210 -10.80 8.11 -13.89
C GLY A 210 -9.99 7.05 -13.14
N THR A 211 -10.32 6.80 -11.86
CA THR A 211 -9.70 5.71 -11.10
C THR A 211 -10.08 4.34 -11.69
N LEU A 212 -11.33 4.14 -12.08
CA LEU A 212 -11.80 2.90 -12.71
C LEU A 212 -11.12 2.65 -14.05
N ASP A 213 -10.95 3.69 -14.89
CA ASP A 213 -10.26 3.59 -16.17
C ASP A 213 -8.81 3.13 -16.00
N MET A 214 -8.12 3.61 -14.96
CA MET A 214 -6.75 3.19 -14.64
C MET A 214 -6.68 1.80 -14.01
N TRP A 215 -7.76 1.32 -13.39
CA TRP A 215 -7.74 0.12 -12.56
C TRP A 215 -7.36 -1.15 -13.32
N ALA A 216 -7.79 -1.28 -14.58
CA ALA A 216 -7.42 -2.42 -15.42
C ALA A 216 -5.89 -2.52 -15.59
N ASN A 217 -5.22 -1.39 -15.85
CA ASN A 217 -3.76 -1.35 -15.98
C ASN A 217 -3.05 -1.63 -14.65
N VAL A 218 -3.56 -1.09 -13.54
CA VAL A 218 -3.05 -1.39 -12.18
C VAL A 218 -3.14 -2.89 -11.89
N ARG A 219 -4.28 -3.53 -12.21
CA ARG A 219 -4.45 -4.97 -12.03
C ARG A 219 -3.54 -5.80 -12.95
N ARG A 220 -3.30 -5.32 -14.17
CA ARG A 220 -2.33 -5.92 -15.09
C ARG A 220 -0.92 -5.86 -14.49
N GLY A 221 -0.48 -4.69 -14.07
CA GLY A 221 0.83 -4.47 -13.44
C GLY A 221 1.01 -5.34 -12.19
N GLU A 222 -0.02 -5.39 -11.31
CA GLU A 222 -0.01 -6.28 -10.14
C GLU A 222 0.20 -7.75 -10.53
N LYS A 223 -0.53 -8.25 -11.53
CA LYS A 223 -0.43 -9.63 -12.00
C LYS A 223 0.95 -9.96 -12.58
N LEU A 224 1.54 -9.00 -13.30
CA LEU A 224 2.81 -9.20 -13.99
C LEU A 224 4.03 -8.95 -13.10
N TYR A 225 3.97 -7.93 -12.24
CA TYR A 225 5.17 -7.36 -11.62
C TYR A 225 5.17 -7.39 -10.08
N ILE A 226 4.05 -7.73 -9.43
CA ILE A 226 3.94 -7.70 -7.97
C ILE A 226 3.58 -9.09 -7.43
N SER A 227 2.45 -9.64 -7.87
CA SER A 227 1.92 -10.92 -7.38
C SER A 227 2.86 -12.11 -7.53
N PRO A 228 3.67 -12.23 -8.61
CA PRO A 228 4.63 -13.32 -8.75
C PRO A 228 5.70 -13.35 -7.67
N PHE A 229 5.98 -12.19 -7.04
CA PHE A 229 7.05 -12.05 -6.04
C PHE A 229 6.55 -12.05 -4.60
N LYS A 230 5.24 -12.15 -4.36
CA LYS A 230 4.67 -12.12 -3.00
C LYS A 230 5.22 -13.22 -2.08
N ASP A 231 5.58 -14.37 -2.65
CA ASP A 231 6.10 -15.51 -1.90
C ASP A 231 7.58 -15.34 -1.53
N ASN A 232 8.27 -14.29 -2.03
CA ASN A 232 9.57 -13.87 -1.55
C ASN A 232 9.49 -13.21 -0.16
N ALA A 233 8.30 -12.83 0.31
CA ALA A 233 8.12 -12.24 1.62
C ALA A 233 8.31 -13.24 2.75
N LEU A 234 9.07 -12.85 3.77
CA LEU A 234 9.19 -13.56 5.05
C LEU A 234 7.96 -13.31 5.94
N ILE A 235 7.33 -12.16 5.77
CA ILE A 235 6.17 -11.72 6.55
C ILE A 235 5.04 -11.39 5.58
N GLN A 236 3.94 -12.14 5.67
CA GLN A 236 2.71 -11.88 4.95
C GLN A 236 1.77 -11.10 5.87
N PHE A 237 1.52 -9.84 5.54
CA PHE A 237 0.73 -8.93 6.38
C PHE A 237 -0.65 -8.71 5.76
N ASP A 238 -1.71 -9.15 6.45
CA ASP A 238 -3.08 -8.85 6.05
C ASP A 238 -3.52 -7.50 6.62
N SER A 239 -3.69 -6.52 5.75
CA SER A 239 -4.11 -5.16 6.08
C SER A 239 -5.62 -4.96 6.07
N SER A 240 -6.42 -6.02 5.93
CA SER A 240 -7.88 -5.92 6.00
C SER A 240 -8.34 -5.61 7.42
N LEU A 241 -9.27 -4.67 7.55
CA LEU A 241 -9.98 -4.37 8.79
C LEU A 241 -11.43 -4.85 8.66
N PRO A 242 -11.94 -5.67 9.60
CA PRO A 242 -13.28 -6.25 9.48
C PRO A 242 -14.42 -5.23 9.37
N TYR A 243 -14.25 -4.04 9.95
CA TYR A 243 -15.24 -2.97 9.92
C TYR A 243 -15.14 -2.03 8.70
N GLU A 244 -14.13 -2.18 7.89
CA GLU A 244 -13.70 -1.20 6.89
C GLU A 244 -14.78 -0.89 5.86
N VAL A 245 -15.47 -1.90 5.30
CA VAL A 245 -16.53 -1.67 4.31
C VAL A 245 -17.64 -0.79 4.89
N SER A 246 -17.95 -0.98 6.18
CA SER A 246 -18.99 -0.20 6.89
C SER A 246 -18.64 1.29 7.02
N VAL A 247 -17.36 1.64 7.01
CA VAL A 247 -16.88 3.03 7.03
C VAL A 247 -16.74 3.57 5.60
N VAL A 248 -15.94 2.90 4.76
CA VAL A 248 -15.55 3.46 3.45
C VAL A 248 -16.73 3.56 2.47
N LYS A 249 -17.79 2.77 2.66
CA LYS A 249 -18.99 2.85 1.83
C LYS A 249 -19.63 4.25 1.86
N ALA A 250 -19.59 4.95 2.99
CA ALA A 250 -20.15 6.30 3.11
C ALA A 250 -19.45 7.31 2.18
N PHE A 251 -18.17 7.08 1.88
CA PHE A 251 -17.39 7.89 0.96
C PHE A 251 -17.49 7.42 -0.49
N ALA A 252 -17.60 6.13 -0.72
CA ALA A 252 -17.58 5.54 -2.05
C ALA A 252 -18.94 5.43 -2.70
N GLN A 253 -19.95 4.95 -1.96
CA GLN A 253 -21.28 4.62 -2.50
C GLN A 253 -21.94 5.78 -3.25
N PRO A 254 -21.94 7.06 -2.77
CA PRO A 254 -22.57 8.15 -3.51
C PRO A 254 -22.02 8.30 -4.93
N HIS A 255 -20.70 8.14 -5.12
CA HIS A 255 -20.07 8.26 -6.42
C HIS A 255 -20.43 7.09 -7.35
N PHE A 256 -20.55 5.88 -6.80
CA PHE A 256 -20.98 4.73 -7.59
C PHE A 256 -22.48 4.80 -7.96
N ASP A 257 -23.32 5.34 -7.07
CA ASP A 257 -24.76 5.52 -7.31
C ASP A 257 -25.02 6.60 -8.39
N GLU A 258 -24.17 7.62 -8.48
CA GLU A 258 -24.26 8.68 -9.49
C GLU A 258 -23.71 8.26 -10.86
N MET A 259 -22.96 7.16 -10.94
CA MET A 259 -22.41 6.69 -12.21
C MET A 259 -23.52 6.17 -13.14
N HIS A 260 -23.54 6.70 -14.35
CA HIS A 260 -24.36 6.13 -15.43
C HIS A 260 -23.70 4.85 -15.95
N LEU A 261 -24.04 3.73 -15.31
CA LEU A 261 -23.51 2.43 -15.72
C LEU A 261 -24.13 1.99 -17.05
N SER A 262 -23.28 1.70 -18.02
CA SER A 262 -23.67 1.15 -19.33
C SER A 262 -23.01 -0.22 -19.51
N PRO A 263 -23.72 -1.23 -20.06
CA PRO A 263 -23.18 -2.57 -20.29
C PRO A 263 -21.93 -2.64 -21.16
N ASP A 264 -21.66 -1.61 -21.96
CA ASP A 264 -20.48 -1.47 -22.82
C ASP A 264 -19.27 -0.87 -22.07
N MET A 265 -19.45 -0.43 -20.83
CA MET A 265 -18.32 0.03 -20.03
C MET A 265 -17.37 -1.12 -19.71
N GLU A 266 -16.07 -0.86 -19.80
CA GLU A 266 -15.09 -1.80 -19.29
C GLU A 266 -15.35 -2.12 -17.82
N ARG A 267 -15.42 -3.40 -17.47
CA ARG A 267 -15.68 -3.90 -16.11
C ARG A 267 -17.06 -3.57 -15.54
N TYR A 268 -18.03 -3.30 -16.38
CA TYR A 268 -19.41 -3.00 -15.97
C TYR A 268 -19.93 -3.96 -14.87
N GLU A 269 -19.80 -5.27 -15.07
CA GLU A 269 -20.29 -6.26 -14.10
C GLU A 269 -19.62 -6.12 -12.72
N GLU A 270 -18.31 -5.85 -12.69
CA GLU A 270 -17.59 -5.69 -11.41
C GLU A 270 -18.03 -4.42 -10.67
N ILE A 271 -18.25 -3.33 -11.41
CA ILE A 271 -18.69 -2.05 -10.85
C ILE A 271 -20.14 -2.16 -10.36
N ALA A 272 -21.02 -2.77 -11.15
CA ALA A 272 -22.41 -3.00 -10.77
C ALA A 272 -22.52 -3.86 -9.51
N HIS A 273 -21.79 -4.98 -9.45
CA HIS A 273 -21.76 -5.81 -8.26
C HIS A 273 -21.20 -5.08 -7.02
N LEU A 274 -20.23 -4.18 -7.20
CA LEU A 274 -19.68 -3.39 -6.11
C LEU A 274 -20.73 -2.40 -5.57
N ALA A 275 -21.42 -1.68 -6.45
CA ALA A 275 -22.51 -0.78 -6.10
C ALA A 275 -23.66 -1.52 -5.35
N GLU A 276 -24.02 -2.73 -5.82
CA GLU A 276 -25.01 -3.60 -5.16
C GLU A 276 -24.53 -4.15 -3.81
N ALA A 277 -23.22 -4.20 -3.56
CA ALA A 277 -22.68 -4.75 -2.33
C ALA A 277 -22.74 -3.76 -1.17
N TYR A 278 -22.49 -2.46 -1.40
CA TYR A 278 -22.45 -1.45 -0.33
C TYR A 278 -23.72 -1.39 0.54
N PRO A 279 -24.94 -1.40 -0.01
CA PRO A 279 -26.18 -1.34 0.77
C PRO A 279 -26.36 -2.53 1.74
N LYS A 280 -25.62 -3.64 1.53
CA LYS A 280 -25.73 -4.84 2.39
C LYS A 280 -24.98 -4.70 3.72
N PHE A 281 -24.18 -3.64 3.88
CA PHE A 281 -23.42 -3.37 5.09
C PHE A 281 -24.05 -2.26 5.91
N GLU A 282 -24.01 -2.39 7.22
CA GLU A 282 -24.35 -1.28 8.12
C GLU A 282 -23.33 -0.16 7.94
N THR A 283 -23.75 1.09 8.14
CA THR A 283 -22.86 2.23 8.07
C THR A 283 -22.25 2.51 9.45
N LEU A 284 -20.92 2.68 9.49
CA LEU A 284 -20.19 3.18 10.65
C LEU A 284 -19.78 4.63 10.39
N ASP A 285 -20.05 5.48 11.38
CA ASP A 285 -19.65 6.90 11.34
C ASP A 285 -18.10 7.00 11.47
N GLU A 286 -17.49 7.75 10.58
CA GLU A 286 -16.04 7.97 10.55
C GLU A 286 -15.47 8.59 11.83
N LYS A 287 -16.29 9.29 12.62
CA LYS A 287 -15.86 9.90 13.90
C LYS A 287 -15.34 8.86 14.91
N TYR A 288 -15.73 7.59 14.75
CA TYR A 288 -15.25 6.50 15.60
C TYR A 288 -13.95 5.89 15.12
N VAL A 289 -13.52 6.19 13.88
CA VAL A 289 -12.25 5.69 13.32
C VAL A 289 -11.09 6.37 14.02
N ALA A 290 -10.21 5.57 14.64
CA ALA A 290 -9.04 6.08 15.33
C ALA A 290 -8.16 6.94 14.37
N PRO A 291 -7.53 8.02 14.87
CA PRO A 291 -6.72 8.91 14.04
C PRO A 291 -5.51 8.20 13.39
N ASP A 292 -5.03 7.12 14.00
CA ASP A 292 -3.92 6.30 13.49
C ASP A 292 -4.38 5.05 12.74
N SER A 293 -5.70 4.89 12.50
CA SER A 293 -6.23 3.76 11.74
C SER A 293 -5.79 3.80 10.28
N LEU A 294 -5.51 2.61 9.72
CA LEU A 294 -5.22 2.44 8.30
C LEU A 294 -6.23 3.11 7.36
N ILE A 295 -7.51 3.13 7.75
CA ILE A 295 -8.58 3.68 6.90
C ILE A 295 -8.37 5.18 6.67
N ARG A 296 -7.75 5.89 7.60
CA ARG A 296 -7.47 7.31 7.49
C ARG A 296 -6.60 7.66 6.28
N GLU A 297 -5.69 6.78 5.85
CA GLU A 297 -4.93 6.93 4.59
C GLU A 297 -5.84 7.21 3.37
N PHE A 298 -7.10 6.76 3.43
CA PHE A 298 -8.03 6.85 2.31
C PHE A 298 -9.12 7.89 2.51
N ILE A 299 -9.63 8.02 3.74
CA ILE A 299 -10.72 8.95 4.05
C ILE A 299 -10.24 10.28 4.61
N GLY A 300 -8.99 10.38 5.06
CA GLY A 300 -8.40 11.58 5.66
C GLY A 300 -8.61 11.72 7.16
N GLY A 301 -8.07 12.81 7.72
CA GLY A 301 -8.14 13.10 9.15
C GLY A 301 -7.27 12.18 10.00
N GLY A 302 -6.22 11.62 9.42
CA GLY A 302 -5.24 10.77 10.08
C GLY A 302 -4.06 11.55 10.66
N ILE A 303 -3.28 10.89 11.52
CA ILE A 303 -2.03 11.46 12.06
C ILE A 303 -0.83 11.27 11.12
N TYR A 304 -1.00 10.49 10.05
CA TYR A 304 0.02 10.19 9.04
C TYR A 304 -0.22 10.95 7.72
N ASP A 305 -1.23 11.82 7.69
CA ASP A 305 -1.51 12.66 6.52
C ASP A 305 -0.48 13.80 6.49
N ASP A 306 0.26 13.92 5.37
CA ASP A 306 1.20 15.03 5.09
C ASP A 306 0.48 16.24 4.48
#